data_496f73df2683b355bfba645cabbeafe0
#
_entry.id   496f73df2683b355bfba645cabbeafe0
#
_cell.length_a   1.000
_cell.length_b   1.000
_cell.length_c   1.000
_cell.angle_alpha   90.00
_cell.angle_beta   90.00
_cell.angle_gamma   90.00
#
_symmetry.space_group_name_H-M   'P 1'
#
loop_
_entity.id
_entity.type
_entity.pdbx_description
1 polymer ?
#
loop_
_entity_poly.entity_id
_entity_poly.type
_entity_poly.pdbx_seq_one_letter_code
_entity_poly.pdbx_strand_id
1 'polypeptide(L)'
;SDEAVRIEFFGDEIDSLSLIDPLTGAHIESLDEVPIFPATNFVTTRERSIKAVSMIQDDLKKQVDYFNEIGKGLEAKRLQQRVENDLEMIKEMGYCPGIENYSRYLDGRQPGQRPFCLIDYFPKDFITFIDESHVTIPQIRAMYGGDHARKSVLIEYGFRLPAASDNRPLTFDEFNSITGQKVYVSATPSDYELERSDGLVVEQVVRPTGLLDPPIEVRPTKNQVDDLVEEIRKRAEKDERVLVTTLTKRMAEELTDYLDKIDIRVRYIHSDVDTGERVEIIEDFKNGLFDVLVGVNLLREGLDIPTVSLVAILDADKEGFLRSGRA
;
A
#
# COMPACT_ATOMS: atom_id res chain seq x y z
N SER A 1 -7.22 20.81 7.03
CA SER A 1 -8.44 21.39 6.46
C SER A 1 -8.55 22.83 6.94
N ASP A 2 -8.93 23.70 6.05
CA ASP A 2 -9.00 25.14 6.30
C ASP A 2 -10.28 25.55 7.06
N GLU A 3 -11.09 24.56 7.45
CA GLU A 3 -12.39 24.74 8.10
C GLU A 3 -12.59 23.69 9.20
N ALA A 4 -13.29 24.08 10.28
CA ALA A 4 -13.70 23.20 11.38
C ALA A 4 -15.15 23.44 11.76
N VAL A 5 -15.80 22.40 12.30
CA VAL A 5 -17.16 22.50 12.81
C VAL A 5 -17.12 22.73 14.31
N ARG A 6 -17.81 23.79 14.79
CA ARG A 6 -18.05 24.07 16.19
C ARG A 6 -19.45 23.63 16.56
N ILE A 7 -19.57 22.82 17.61
CA ILE A 7 -20.84 22.38 18.21
C ILE A 7 -20.93 22.99 19.58
N GLU A 8 -21.91 23.83 19.81
CA GLU A 8 -22.16 24.46 21.11
C GLU A 8 -23.33 23.78 21.80
N PHE A 9 -23.18 23.53 23.10
CA PHE A 9 -24.19 22.86 23.91
C PHE A 9 -24.74 23.77 24.97
N PHE A 10 -26.04 23.67 25.18
CA PHE A 10 -26.71 24.22 26.37
C PHE A 10 -27.25 23.05 27.22
N GLY A 11 -26.51 22.66 28.25
CA GLY A 11 -26.76 21.40 28.94
C GLY A 11 -26.50 20.20 28.07
N ASP A 12 -27.49 19.35 27.86
CA ASP A 12 -27.44 18.14 27.02
C ASP A 12 -27.98 18.35 25.58
N GLU A 13 -28.44 19.59 25.28
CA GLU A 13 -28.99 19.95 23.98
C GLU A 13 -27.96 20.69 23.12
N ILE A 14 -28.00 20.47 21.82
CA ILE A 14 -27.18 21.26 20.87
C ILE A 14 -27.86 22.62 20.70
N ASP A 15 -27.15 23.69 21.06
CA ASP A 15 -27.61 25.08 20.94
C ASP A 15 -27.33 25.65 19.57
N SER A 16 -26.10 25.42 19.05
CA SER A 16 -25.73 25.89 17.73
C SER A 16 -24.69 24.98 17.04
N LEU A 17 -24.75 25.00 15.70
CA LEU A 17 -23.76 24.37 14.82
C LEU A 17 -23.20 25.46 13.91
N SER A 18 -21.89 25.54 13.82
CA SER A 18 -21.25 26.53 12.95
C SER A 18 -19.95 26.03 12.32
N LEU A 19 -19.69 26.50 11.10
CA LEU A 19 -18.40 26.36 10.43
C LEU A 19 -17.51 27.53 10.90
N ILE A 20 -16.30 27.22 11.30
CA ILE A 20 -15.32 28.18 11.81
C ILE A 20 -13.96 28.03 11.13
N ASP A 21 -13.21 29.10 11.11
CA ASP A 21 -11.77 29.08 10.83
C ASP A 21 -11.02 28.46 12.04
N PRO A 22 -10.29 27.35 11.87
CA PRO A 22 -9.64 26.66 13.00
C PRO A 22 -8.48 27.44 13.63
N LEU A 23 -7.88 28.41 12.91
CA LEU A 23 -6.77 29.21 13.39
C LEU A 23 -7.25 30.42 14.22
N THR A 24 -8.26 31.11 13.73
CA THR A 24 -8.76 32.35 14.33
C THR A 24 -9.98 32.12 15.22
N GLY A 25 -10.68 31.00 15.06
CA GLY A 25 -11.97 30.71 15.69
C GLY A 25 -13.11 31.55 15.12
N ALA A 26 -12.88 32.29 14.02
CA ALA A 26 -13.89 33.16 13.42
C ALA A 26 -15.03 32.33 12.84
N HIS A 27 -16.26 32.79 13.04
CA HIS A 27 -17.47 32.20 12.47
C HIS A 27 -17.50 32.42 10.96
N ILE A 28 -17.72 31.36 10.19
CA ILE A 28 -17.85 31.40 8.73
C ILE A 28 -19.33 31.29 8.34
N GLU A 29 -20.02 30.24 8.82
CA GLU A 29 -21.40 29.96 8.46
C GLU A 29 -22.11 29.21 9.58
N SER A 30 -23.43 29.40 9.72
CA SER A 30 -24.29 28.63 10.63
C SER A 30 -24.84 27.40 9.88
N LEU A 31 -24.83 26.25 10.53
CA LEU A 31 -25.27 24.98 9.97
C LEU A 31 -26.55 24.50 10.69
N ASP A 32 -27.49 23.96 9.94
CA ASP A 32 -28.68 23.31 10.50
C ASP A 32 -28.39 21.86 10.90
N GLU A 33 -27.51 21.18 10.15
CA GLU A 33 -27.07 19.82 10.43
C GLU A 33 -25.61 19.60 9.99
N VAL A 34 -24.92 18.68 10.64
CA VAL A 34 -23.57 18.28 10.26
C VAL A 34 -23.40 16.78 10.43
N PRO A 35 -22.99 16.04 9.38
CA PRO A 35 -22.65 14.65 9.50
C PRO A 35 -21.25 14.48 10.12
N ILE A 36 -21.16 13.77 11.24
CA ILE A 36 -19.89 13.39 11.85
C ILE A 36 -19.59 11.96 11.49
N PHE A 37 -18.59 11.75 10.64
CA PHE A 37 -18.17 10.42 10.24
C PHE A 37 -17.15 9.84 11.21
N PRO A 38 -17.15 8.49 11.41
CA PRO A 38 -16.09 7.84 12.19
C PRO A 38 -14.71 8.08 11.58
N ALA A 39 -13.72 8.35 12.44
CA ALA A 39 -12.32 8.51 12.02
C ALA A 39 -11.61 7.17 11.75
N THR A 40 -12.22 6.05 12.13
CA THR A 40 -11.67 4.71 11.96
C THR A 40 -12.66 3.79 11.25
N ASN A 41 -12.13 2.78 10.55
CA ASN A 41 -12.94 1.76 9.90
C ASN A 41 -13.58 0.83 10.94
N PHE A 42 -14.66 0.13 10.52
CA PHE A 42 -15.37 -0.88 11.30
C PHE A 42 -16.13 -0.35 12.52
N VAL A 43 -16.38 0.94 12.60
CA VAL A 43 -17.29 1.51 13.59
C VAL A 43 -18.74 1.13 13.20
N THR A 44 -19.49 0.60 14.18
CA THR A 44 -20.86 0.13 13.95
C THR A 44 -21.76 0.50 15.12
N THR A 45 -23.07 0.34 14.97
CA THR A 45 -24.01 0.60 16.06
C THR A 45 -23.84 -0.40 17.20
N ARG A 46 -24.20 0.01 18.43
CA ARG A 46 -24.11 -0.85 19.61
C ARG A 46 -24.87 -2.17 19.44
N GLU A 47 -26.03 -2.15 18.80
CA GLU A 47 -26.83 -3.34 18.54
C GLU A 47 -26.10 -4.32 17.62
N ARG A 48 -25.50 -3.83 16.53
CA ARG A 48 -24.69 -4.65 15.63
C ARG A 48 -23.45 -5.20 16.32
N SER A 49 -22.79 -4.39 17.15
CA SER A 49 -21.63 -4.83 17.93
C SER A 49 -21.98 -5.99 18.87
N ILE A 50 -23.10 -5.90 19.61
CA ILE A 50 -23.58 -6.97 20.49
C ILE A 50 -23.85 -8.26 19.69
N LYS A 51 -24.51 -8.14 18.55
CA LYS A 51 -24.79 -9.29 17.65
C LYS A 51 -23.49 -9.89 17.11
N ALA A 52 -22.56 -9.07 16.68
CA ALA A 52 -21.23 -9.51 16.19
C ALA A 52 -20.48 -10.28 17.27
N VAL A 53 -20.44 -9.77 18.51
CA VAL A 53 -19.81 -10.45 19.65
C VAL A 53 -20.40 -11.84 19.87
N SER A 54 -21.71 -12.00 19.86
CA SER A 54 -22.37 -13.31 19.98
C SER A 54 -21.97 -14.27 18.86
N MET A 55 -21.98 -13.80 17.61
CA MET A 55 -21.59 -14.62 16.45
C MET A 55 -20.12 -15.04 16.52
N ILE A 56 -19.22 -14.15 16.96
CA ILE A 56 -17.79 -14.45 17.15
C ILE A 56 -17.60 -15.51 18.22
N GLN A 57 -18.34 -15.43 19.35
CA GLN A 57 -18.30 -16.44 20.42
C GLN A 57 -18.75 -17.82 19.93
N ASP A 58 -19.82 -17.89 19.14
CA ASP A 58 -20.31 -19.14 18.55
C ASP A 58 -19.29 -19.76 17.60
N ASP A 59 -18.67 -18.96 16.74
CA ASP A 59 -17.66 -19.46 15.81
C ASP A 59 -16.34 -19.80 16.54
N LEU A 60 -15.98 -19.07 17.60
CA LEU A 60 -14.85 -19.44 18.47
C LEU A 60 -15.06 -20.82 19.08
N LYS A 61 -16.23 -21.07 19.66
CA LYS A 61 -16.55 -22.37 20.26
C LYS A 61 -16.42 -23.49 19.24
N LYS A 62 -17.02 -23.36 18.06
CA LYS A 62 -16.92 -24.36 16.98
C LYS A 62 -15.46 -24.63 16.59
N GLN A 63 -14.65 -23.59 16.45
CA GLN A 63 -13.26 -23.73 16.03
C GLN A 63 -12.37 -24.34 17.12
N VAL A 64 -12.61 -24.02 18.40
CA VAL A 64 -11.92 -24.62 19.55
C VAL A 64 -12.27 -26.11 19.66
N ASP A 65 -13.56 -26.45 19.54
CA ASP A 65 -14.02 -27.85 19.55
C ASP A 65 -13.36 -28.63 18.41
N TYR A 66 -13.36 -28.09 17.20
CA TYR A 66 -12.67 -28.69 16.05
C TYR A 66 -11.17 -28.93 16.29
N PHE A 67 -10.44 -27.94 16.83
CA PHE A 67 -9.03 -28.11 17.12
C PHE A 67 -8.77 -29.18 18.19
N ASN A 68 -9.61 -29.30 19.21
CA ASN A 68 -9.50 -30.33 20.22
C ASN A 68 -9.77 -31.75 19.66
N GLU A 69 -10.76 -31.88 18.78
CA GLU A 69 -11.07 -33.14 18.08
C GLU A 69 -9.91 -33.66 17.23
N ILE A 70 -9.20 -32.75 16.55
CA ILE A 70 -8.04 -33.12 15.71
C ILE A 70 -6.70 -33.13 16.46
N GLY A 71 -6.72 -32.98 17.79
CA GLY A 71 -5.53 -33.06 18.66
C GLY A 71 -4.65 -31.80 18.65
N LYS A 72 -5.13 -30.66 18.15
CA LYS A 72 -4.44 -29.36 18.14
C LYS A 72 -4.79 -28.51 19.37
N GLY A 73 -4.54 -29.03 20.57
CA GLY A 73 -4.90 -28.34 21.81
C GLY A 73 -4.15 -27.02 22.08
N LEU A 74 -2.93 -26.87 21.57
CA LEU A 74 -2.18 -25.62 21.70
C LEU A 74 -2.80 -24.53 20.84
N GLU A 75 -3.21 -24.85 19.61
CA GLU A 75 -3.90 -23.96 18.69
C GLU A 75 -5.26 -23.55 19.26
N ALA A 76 -6.01 -24.51 19.83
CA ALA A 76 -7.27 -24.26 20.50
C ALA A 76 -7.13 -23.22 21.62
N LYS A 77 -6.17 -23.42 22.52
CA LYS A 77 -5.90 -22.53 23.65
C LYS A 77 -5.45 -21.13 23.19
N ARG A 78 -4.57 -21.08 22.19
CA ARG A 78 -4.08 -19.81 21.62
C ARG A 78 -5.22 -19.00 21.01
N LEU A 79 -6.05 -19.66 20.19
CA LEU A 79 -7.19 -19.02 19.54
C LEU A 79 -8.18 -18.50 20.59
N GLN A 80 -8.51 -19.34 21.59
CA GLN A 80 -9.43 -18.96 22.66
C GLN A 80 -8.95 -17.72 23.40
N GLN A 81 -7.71 -17.72 23.90
CA GLN A 81 -7.16 -16.57 24.62
C GLN A 81 -7.15 -15.30 23.78
N ARG A 82 -6.76 -15.41 22.50
CA ARG A 82 -6.70 -14.27 21.61
C ARG A 82 -8.08 -13.66 21.38
N VAL A 83 -9.05 -14.49 21.01
CA VAL A 83 -10.39 -14.02 20.68
C VAL A 83 -11.14 -13.51 21.90
N GLU A 84 -10.99 -14.15 23.07
CA GLU A 84 -11.59 -13.66 24.31
C GLU A 84 -11.09 -12.27 24.67
N ASN A 85 -9.77 -12.02 24.59
CA ASN A 85 -9.21 -10.68 24.80
C ASN A 85 -9.73 -9.66 23.77
N ASP A 86 -9.78 -10.04 22.49
CA ASP A 86 -10.30 -9.14 21.43
C ASP A 86 -11.78 -8.80 21.68
N LEU A 87 -12.59 -9.78 22.12
CA LEU A 87 -14.00 -9.58 22.48
C LEU A 87 -14.19 -8.67 23.70
N GLU A 88 -13.35 -8.77 24.71
CA GLU A 88 -13.36 -7.89 25.87
C GLU A 88 -13.09 -6.43 25.43
N MET A 89 -12.07 -6.22 24.62
CA MET A 89 -11.75 -4.90 24.08
C MET A 89 -12.89 -4.34 23.20
N ILE A 90 -13.51 -5.18 22.36
CA ILE A 90 -14.65 -4.74 21.53
C ILE A 90 -15.85 -4.34 22.40
N LYS A 91 -16.12 -5.05 23.51
CA LYS A 91 -17.22 -4.74 24.40
C LYS A 91 -16.99 -3.44 25.18
N GLU A 92 -15.77 -3.19 25.65
CA GLU A 92 -15.43 -2.04 26.48
C GLU A 92 -15.14 -0.79 25.66
N MET A 93 -14.36 -0.92 24.59
CA MET A 93 -13.85 0.21 23.79
C MET A 93 -14.47 0.31 22.40
N GLY A 94 -15.26 -0.67 21.98
CA GLY A 94 -15.79 -0.74 20.60
C GLY A 94 -14.72 -1.10 19.54
N TYR A 95 -13.50 -1.43 19.93
CA TYR A 95 -12.36 -1.65 19.05
C TYR A 95 -11.38 -2.68 19.63
N CYS A 96 -10.65 -3.38 18.76
CA CYS A 96 -9.47 -4.17 19.13
C CYS A 96 -8.41 -4.13 18.02
N PRO A 97 -7.11 -4.35 18.33
CA PRO A 97 -6.08 -4.49 17.32
C PRO A 97 -6.37 -5.67 16.39
N GLY A 98 -6.46 -5.40 15.08
CA GLY A 98 -6.82 -6.42 14.09
C GLY A 98 -8.33 -6.64 13.94
N ILE A 99 -9.14 -5.63 14.28
CA ILE A 99 -10.62 -5.67 14.17
C ILE A 99 -11.10 -6.05 12.78
N GLU A 100 -10.30 -5.78 11.75
CA GLU A 100 -10.57 -6.17 10.36
C GLU A 100 -10.75 -7.68 10.17
N ASN A 101 -10.17 -8.50 11.06
CA ASN A 101 -10.35 -9.97 11.03
C ASN A 101 -11.77 -10.39 11.44
N TYR A 102 -12.52 -9.49 12.03
CA TYR A 102 -13.91 -9.67 12.46
C TYR A 102 -14.90 -8.89 11.56
N SER A 103 -14.42 -8.27 10.48
CA SER A 103 -15.22 -7.40 9.59
C SER A 103 -16.52 -8.03 9.12
N ARG A 104 -16.51 -9.33 8.77
CA ARG A 104 -17.69 -10.06 8.34
C ARG A 104 -18.86 -9.99 9.34
N TYR A 105 -18.55 -10.06 10.65
CA TYR A 105 -19.57 -9.98 11.69
C TYR A 105 -20.09 -8.57 11.89
N LEU A 106 -19.20 -7.58 11.76
CA LEU A 106 -19.50 -6.16 11.98
C LEU A 106 -20.34 -5.56 10.85
N ASP A 107 -20.07 -5.95 9.61
CA ASP A 107 -20.80 -5.47 8.42
C ASP A 107 -21.96 -6.38 8.01
N GLY A 108 -22.12 -7.54 8.65
CA GLY A 108 -23.24 -8.46 8.46
C GLY A 108 -23.16 -9.32 7.20
N ARG A 109 -21.98 -9.46 6.59
CA ARG A 109 -21.74 -10.32 5.44
C ARG A 109 -21.88 -11.81 5.80
N GLN A 110 -22.26 -12.61 4.81
CA GLN A 110 -22.22 -14.06 4.93
C GLN A 110 -20.80 -14.59 4.69
N PRO A 111 -20.48 -15.82 5.20
CA PRO A 111 -19.21 -16.48 4.91
C PRO A 111 -18.95 -16.55 3.40
N GLY A 112 -17.72 -16.20 2.99
CA GLY A 112 -17.27 -16.20 1.59
C GLY A 112 -17.67 -14.97 0.78
N GLN A 113 -18.57 -14.11 1.27
CA GLN A 113 -18.86 -12.85 0.58
C GLN A 113 -17.66 -11.93 0.59
N ARG A 114 -17.39 -11.31 -0.57
CA ARG A 114 -16.33 -10.31 -0.68
C ARG A 114 -16.60 -9.09 0.20
N PRO A 115 -15.57 -8.43 0.73
CA PRO A 115 -15.75 -7.15 1.42
C PRO A 115 -16.17 -6.05 0.44
N PHE A 116 -16.77 -5.00 0.99
CA PHE A 116 -16.94 -3.75 0.27
C PHE A 116 -15.58 -3.09 0.04
N CYS A 117 -15.40 -2.50 -1.12
CA CYS A 117 -14.20 -1.76 -1.49
C CYS A 117 -14.57 -0.38 -2.05
N LEU A 118 -13.58 0.49 -2.26
CA LEU A 118 -13.80 1.84 -2.76
C LEU A 118 -14.61 1.89 -4.06
N ILE A 119 -14.44 0.88 -4.93
CA ILE A 119 -15.14 0.79 -6.21
C ILE A 119 -16.66 0.65 -6.03
N ASP A 120 -17.13 0.05 -4.94
CA ASP A 120 -18.56 -0.12 -4.65
C ASP A 120 -19.30 1.21 -4.40
N TYR A 121 -18.57 2.28 -4.11
CA TYR A 121 -19.13 3.62 -3.87
C TYR A 121 -19.19 4.49 -5.12
N PHE A 122 -18.65 4.01 -6.25
CA PHE A 122 -18.73 4.76 -7.51
C PHE A 122 -20.10 4.61 -8.17
N PRO A 123 -20.50 5.58 -9.02
CA PRO A 123 -21.67 5.44 -9.86
C PRO A 123 -21.60 4.18 -10.71
N LYS A 124 -22.77 3.63 -11.15
CA LYS A 124 -22.78 2.36 -11.90
C LYS A 124 -22.14 2.44 -13.28
N ASP A 125 -22.02 3.62 -13.84
CA ASP A 125 -21.57 3.93 -15.20
C ASP A 125 -20.20 4.61 -15.24
N PHE A 126 -19.33 4.32 -14.27
CA PHE A 126 -17.98 4.87 -14.24
C PHE A 126 -17.03 4.18 -15.24
N ILE A 127 -16.02 4.91 -15.67
CA ILE A 127 -14.91 4.41 -16.48
C ILE A 127 -13.69 4.22 -15.59
N THR A 128 -13.04 3.08 -15.71
CA THR A 128 -11.81 2.77 -14.97
C THR A 128 -10.59 3.00 -15.86
N PHE A 129 -9.73 3.94 -15.48
CA PHE A 129 -8.41 4.11 -16.06
C PHE A 129 -7.40 3.31 -15.23
N ILE A 130 -6.71 2.39 -15.87
CA ILE A 130 -5.69 1.55 -15.21
C ILE A 130 -4.33 2.02 -15.70
N ASP A 131 -3.68 2.82 -14.85
CA ASP A 131 -2.36 3.36 -15.13
C ASP A 131 -1.30 2.29 -14.88
N GLU A 132 -0.22 2.32 -15.68
CA GLU A 132 0.84 1.30 -15.71
C GLU A 132 0.25 -0.11 -15.71
N SER A 133 -0.69 -0.35 -16.61
CA SER A 133 -1.52 -1.56 -16.61
C SER A 133 -0.71 -2.85 -16.70
N HIS A 134 0.43 -2.84 -17.38
CA HIS A 134 1.36 -3.97 -17.50
C HIS A 134 1.92 -4.43 -16.14
N VAL A 135 1.95 -3.57 -15.12
CA VAL A 135 2.34 -3.88 -13.73
C VAL A 135 1.11 -4.01 -12.83
N THR A 136 0.14 -3.11 -12.97
CA THR A 136 -1.05 -3.03 -12.10
C THR A 136 -1.93 -4.27 -12.24
N ILE A 137 -2.16 -4.76 -13.45
CA ILE A 137 -3.00 -5.95 -13.67
C ILE A 137 -2.41 -7.22 -13.04
N PRO A 138 -1.12 -7.56 -13.24
CA PRO A 138 -0.48 -8.66 -12.53
C PRO A 138 -0.54 -8.53 -11.00
N GLN A 139 -0.39 -7.33 -10.44
CA GLN A 139 -0.50 -7.10 -9.00
C GLN A 139 -1.91 -7.38 -8.48
N ILE A 140 -2.95 -6.85 -9.14
CA ILE A 140 -4.35 -7.12 -8.76
C ILE A 140 -4.64 -8.63 -8.81
N ARG A 141 -4.15 -9.33 -9.85
CA ARG A 141 -4.31 -10.78 -9.99
C ARG A 141 -3.65 -11.57 -8.87
N ALA A 142 -2.49 -11.12 -8.38
CA ALA A 142 -1.72 -11.81 -7.33
C ALA A 142 -2.23 -11.53 -5.91
N MET A 143 -2.89 -10.39 -5.66
CA MET A 143 -3.27 -9.94 -4.31
C MET A 143 -4.08 -10.98 -3.52
N TYR A 144 -5.10 -11.55 -4.13
CA TYR A 144 -5.96 -12.55 -3.47
C TYR A 144 -5.18 -13.79 -3.04
N GLY A 145 -4.36 -14.34 -3.95
CA GLY A 145 -3.60 -15.57 -3.68
C GLY A 145 -2.60 -15.41 -2.53
N GLY A 146 -1.89 -14.29 -2.50
CA GLY A 146 -0.94 -13.98 -1.43
C GLY A 146 -1.61 -13.80 -0.06
N ASP A 147 -2.71 -13.05 -0.01
CA ASP A 147 -3.47 -12.86 1.24
C ASP A 147 -4.10 -14.17 1.73
N HIS A 148 -4.70 -14.95 0.85
CA HIS A 148 -5.30 -16.24 1.17
C HIS A 148 -4.27 -17.22 1.74
N ALA A 149 -3.10 -17.37 1.12
CA ALA A 149 -2.05 -18.25 1.60
C ALA A 149 -1.58 -17.86 3.01
N ARG A 150 -1.33 -16.56 3.25
CA ARG A 150 -0.94 -16.06 4.57
C ARG A 150 -2.01 -16.33 5.63
N LYS A 151 -3.28 -16.04 5.35
CA LYS A 151 -4.38 -16.21 6.30
C LYS A 151 -4.69 -17.65 6.58
N SER A 152 -4.59 -18.54 5.59
CA SER A 152 -4.76 -19.97 5.78
C SER A 152 -3.80 -20.54 6.83
N VAL A 153 -2.51 -20.13 6.77
CA VAL A 153 -1.52 -20.51 7.78
C VAL A 153 -1.89 -19.95 9.17
N LEU A 154 -2.31 -18.68 9.26
CA LEU A 154 -2.69 -18.08 10.55
C LEU A 154 -3.90 -18.76 11.18
N ILE A 155 -4.86 -19.21 10.38
CA ILE A 155 -6.05 -19.96 10.84
C ILE A 155 -5.64 -21.36 11.27
N GLU A 156 -4.86 -22.06 10.46
CA GLU A 156 -4.41 -23.43 10.74
C GLU A 156 -3.66 -23.55 12.08
N TYR A 157 -2.87 -22.54 12.43
CA TYR A 157 -2.09 -22.48 13.66
C TYR A 157 -2.80 -21.75 14.81
N GLY A 158 -4.10 -21.47 14.72
CA GLY A 158 -4.91 -20.90 15.81
C GLY A 158 -4.60 -19.44 16.14
N PHE A 159 -4.07 -18.66 15.18
CA PHE A 159 -3.85 -17.22 15.36
C PHE A 159 -5.05 -16.38 14.95
N ARG A 160 -5.97 -16.92 14.13
CA ARG A 160 -7.17 -16.24 13.64
C ARG A 160 -8.34 -17.20 13.52
N LEU A 161 -9.56 -16.67 13.64
CA LEU A 161 -10.78 -17.38 13.25
C LEU A 161 -10.87 -17.54 11.71
N PRO A 162 -11.57 -18.55 11.20
CA PRO A 162 -11.82 -18.72 9.76
C PRO A 162 -12.40 -17.47 9.09
N ALA A 163 -13.21 -16.69 9.81
CA ALA A 163 -13.78 -15.44 9.34
C ALA A 163 -12.75 -14.39 8.87
N ALA A 164 -11.52 -14.47 9.35
CA ALA A 164 -10.43 -13.60 8.89
C ALA A 164 -10.18 -13.72 7.37
N SER A 165 -10.49 -14.88 6.78
CA SER A 165 -10.39 -15.09 5.32
C SER A 165 -11.39 -14.27 4.52
N ASP A 166 -12.46 -13.79 5.15
CA ASP A 166 -13.48 -12.98 4.47
C ASP A 166 -13.14 -11.48 4.42
N ASN A 167 -12.11 -11.04 5.14
CA ASN A 167 -11.50 -9.72 4.95
C ASN A 167 -10.33 -9.86 3.97
N ARG A 168 -10.60 -9.80 2.70
CA ARG A 168 -9.65 -10.15 1.64
C ARG A 168 -9.72 -9.18 0.46
N PRO A 169 -8.64 -9.08 -0.33
CA PRO A 169 -8.71 -8.44 -1.63
C PRO A 169 -9.75 -9.11 -2.53
N LEU A 170 -10.19 -8.39 -3.54
CA LEU A 170 -11.00 -8.96 -4.61
C LEU A 170 -10.23 -10.07 -5.33
N THR A 171 -10.93 -11.10 -5.77
CA THR A 171 -10.40 -11.96 -6.83
C THR A 171 -10.34 -11.17 -8.14
N PHE A 172 -9.54 -11.63 -9.08
CA PHE A 172 -9.43 -10.95 -10.38
C PHE A 172 -10.75 -10.94 -11.15
N ASP A 173 -11.55 -12.00 -11.03
CA ASP A 173 -12.88 -12.08 -11.63
C ASP A 173 -13.87 -11.11 -10.97
N GLU A 174 -13.84 -11.00 -9.64
CA GLU A 174 -14.64 -10.00 -8.92
C GLU A 174 -14.26 -8.57 -9.36
N PHE A 175 -12.96 -8.26 -9.43
CA PHE A 175 -12.49 -6.98 -9.95
C PHE A 175 -13.03 -6.70 -11.34
N ASN A 176 -12.93 -7.67 -12.26
CA ASN A 176 -13.45 -7.52 -13.61
C ASN A 176 -14.97 -7.34 -13.67
N SER A 177 -15.70 -7.95 -12.75
CA SER A 177 -17.17 -7.88 -12.73
C SER A 177 -17.71 -6.53 -12.23
N ILE A 178 -16.99 -5.86 -11.32
CA ILE A 178 -17.42 -4.59 -10.74
C ILE A 178 -16.82 -3.37 -11.43
N THR A 179 -15.72 -3.52 -12.16
CA THR A 179 -15.15 -2.47 -12.99
C THR A 179 -15.69 -2.58 -14.41
N GLY A 180 -16.54 -1.65 -14.81
CA GLY A 180 -17.18 -1.64 -16.12
C GLY A 180 -16.22 -1.45 -17.28
N GLN A 181 -16.40 -0.38 -18.04
CA GLN A 181 -15.51 0.02 -19.14
C GLN A 181 -14.13 0.37 -18.61
N LYS A 182 -13.08 -0.11 -19.29
CA LYS A 182 -11.69 0.08 -18.88
C LYS A 182 -10.86 0.73 -19.97
N VAL A 183 -9.95 1.60 -19.57
CA VAL A 183 -8.89 2.15 -20.41
C VAL A 183 -7.57 1.75 -19.77
N TYR A 184 -6.75 1.04 -20.52
CA TYR A 184 -5.42 0.62 -20.08
C TYR A 184 -4.40 1.64 -20.57
N VAL A 185 -3.58 2.15 -19.66
CA VAL A 185 -2.50 3.10 -19.95
C VAL A 185 -1.18 2.42 -19.65
N SER A 186 -0.27 2.39 -20.62
CA SER A 186 1.04 1.75 -20.44
C SER A 186 2.00 2.18 -21.55
N ALA A 187 3.27 2.39 -21.19
CA ALA A 187 4.35 2.56 -22.18
C ALA A 187 4.72 1.24 -22.86
N THR A 188 4.51 0.11 -22.16
CA THR A 188 4.87 -1.26 -22.62
C THR A 188 3.71 -2.21 -22.33
N PRO A 189 2.58 -2.12 -23.06
CA PRO A 189 1.41 -2.95 -22.82
C PRO A 189 1.75 -4.44 -22.97
N SER A 190 1.12 -5.28 -22.15
CA SER A 190 1.29 -6.73 -22.19
C SER A 190 0.18 -7.40 -23.02
N ASP A 191 0.31 -8.71 -23.21
CA ASP A 191 -0.63 -9.48 -24.03
C ASP A 191 -2.07 -9.39 -23.51
N TYR A 192 -2.24 -9.27 -22.18
CA TYR A 192 -3.57 -9.17 -21.57
C TYR A 192 -4.33 -7.90 -22.01
N GLU A 193 -3.68 -6.73 -21.97
CA GLU A 193 -4.30 -5.47 -22.41
C GLU A 193 -4.62 -5.49 -23.90
N LEU A 194 -3.71 -6.01 -24.71
CA LEU A 194 -3.88 -6.13 -26.16
C LEU A 194 -5.05 -7.06 -26.53
N GLU A 195 -5.17 -8.21 -25.85
CA GLU A 195 -6.30 -9.11 -26.01
C GLU A 195 -7.64 -8.48 -25.59
N ARG A 196 -7.65 -7.75 -24.47
CA ARG A 196 -8.86 -7.12 -23.92
C ARG A 196 -9.34 -5.91 -24.72
N SER A 197 -8.43 -5.24 -25.43
CA SER A 197 -8.77 -4.12 -26.33
C SER A 197 -9.02 -4.55 -27.77
N ASP A 198 -9.07 -5.87 -28.06
CA ASP A 198 -9.18 -6.42 -29.43
C ASP A 198 -8.10 -5.82 -30.39
N GLY A 199 -6.93 -5.51 -29.84
CA GLY A 199 -5.84 -4.89 -30.57
C GLY A 199 -6.03 -3.41 -30.86
N LEU A 200 -7.08 -2.76 -30.35
CA LEU A 200 -7.26 -1.32 -30.46
C LEU A 200 -6.26 -0.60 -29.56
N VAL A 201 -5.27 0.04 -30.18
CA VAL A 201 -4.22 0.80 -29.49
C VAL A 201 -4.20 2.22 -29.99
N VAL A 202 -4.20 3.19 -29.09
CA VAL A 202 -3.99 4.60 -29.39
C VAL A 202 -2.58 4.95 -28.92
N GLU A 203 -1.70 5.24 -29.86
CA GLU A 203 -0.31 5.58 -29.58
C GLU A 203 -0.16 7.08 -29.35
N GLN A 204 0.53 7.45 -28.26
CA GLN A 204 0.95 8.81 -27.98
C GLN A 204 2.49 8.86 -27.97
N VAL A 205 3.08 9.04 -29.14
CA VAL A 205 4.53 8.96 -29.38
C VAL A 205 5.21 10.32 -29.41
N VAL A 206 4.45 11.39 -29.23
CA VAL A 206 4.98 12.76 -29.35
C VAL A 206 5.85 13.12 -28.15
N ARG A 207 7.14 13.33 -28.40
CA ARG A 207 8.09 13.92 -27.44
C ARG A 207 8.32 15.39 -27.78
N PRO A 208 7.66 16.34 -27.13
CA PRO A 208 7.79 17.77 -27.47
C PRO A 208 9.18 18.33 -27.18
N THR A 209 9.98 17.65 -26.35
CA THR A 209 11.30 18.11 -25.89
C THR A 209 12.42 17.87 -26.89
N GLY A 210 12.26 16.96 -27.84
CA GLY A 210 13.34 16.53 -28.76
C GLY A 210 14.54 15.85 -28.06
N LEU A 211 14.40 15.51 -26.77
CA LEU A 211 15.44 14.80 -26.01
C LEU A 211 15.51 13.34 -26.42
N LEU A 212 16.73 12.87 -26.66
CA LEU A 212 16.99 11.45 -26.92
C LEU A 212 16.92 10.65 -25.62
N ASP A 213 16.68 9.34 -25.74
CA ASP A 213 16.83 8.41 -24.62
C ASP A 213 18.28 8.45 -24.10
N PRO A 214 18.49 8.29 -22.78
CA PRO A 214 19.84 8.27 -22.24
C PRO A 214 20.64 7.10 -22.81
N PRO A 215 21.95 7.26 -23.09
CA PRO A 215 22.79 6.17 -23.57
C PRO A 215 22.91 5.10 -22.48
N ILE A 216 22.80 3.85 -22.90
CA ILE A 216 22.96 2.70 -22.01
C ILE A 216 24.36 2.10 -22.21
N GLU A 217 25.10 1.97 -21.12
CA GLU A 217 26.42 1.34 -21.10
C GLU A 217 26.36 0.08 -20.22
N VAL A 218 26.73 -1.07 -20.79
CA VAL A 218 26.80 -2.36 -20.08
C VAL A 218 28.25 -2.61 -19.70
N ARG A 219 28.51 -2.72 -18.39
CA ARG A 219 29.85 -2.96 -17.82
C ARG A 219 29.91 -4.32 -17.11
N PRO A 220 31.12 -4.92 -16.96
CA PRO A 220 31.28 -6.17 -16.23
C PRO A 220 30.84 -6.06 -14.76
N THR A 221 30.22 -7.10 -14.22
CA THR A 221 29.86 -7.15 -12.78
C THR A 221 31.05 -7.26 -11.85
N LYS A 222 32.21 -7.76 -12.34
CA LYS A 222 33.44 -7.81 -11.58
C LYS A 222 33.96 -6.39 -11.32
N ASN A 223 34.20 -6.06 -10.04
CA ASN A 223 34.62 -4.73 -9.56
C ASN A 223 33.59 -3.62 -9.81
N GLN A 224 32.31 -3.98 -9.97
CA GLN A 224 31.22 -3.01 -10.24
C GLN A 224 31.13 -1.90 -9.19
N VAL A 225 31.48 -2.17 -7.91
CA VAL A 225 31.43 -1.17 -6.83
C VAL A 225 32.54 -0.15 -6.98
N ASP A 226 33.77 -0.57 -7.34
CA ASP A 226 34.90 0.35 -7.54
C ASP A 226 34.64 1.25 -8.76
N ASP A 227 34.09 0.67 -9.83
CA ASP A 227 33.68 1.41 -11.03
C ASP A 227 32.57 2.41 -10.73
N LEU A 228 31.57 2.01 -9.93
CA LEU A 228 30.51 2.89 -9.45
C LEU A 228 31.07 4.08 -8.65
N VAL A 229 32.00 3.83 -7.73
CA VAL A 229 32.66 4.89 -6.92
C VAL A 229 33.36 5.90 -7.80
N GLU A 230 34.06 5.45 -8.84
CA GLU A 230 34.72 6.36 -9.80
C GLU A 230 33.70 7.23 -10.54
N GLU A 231 32.60 6.63 -11.00
CA GLU A 231 31.52 7.36 -11.69
C GLU A 231 30.79 8.34 -10.77
N ILE A 232 30.58 7.99 -9.50
CA ILE A 232 30.00 8.90 -8.49
C ILE A 232 30.88 10.12 -8.31
N ARG A 233 32.20 9.93 -8.11
CA ARG A 233 33.13 11.05 -7.90
C ARG A 233 33.17 12.01 -9.08
N LYS A 234 33.22 11.49 -10.31
CA LYS A 234 33.17 12.29 -11.53
C LYS A 234 31.92 13.18 -11.64
N ARG A 235 30.79 12.70 -11.11
CA ARG A 235 29.53 13.44 -11.14
C ARG A 235 29.39 14.42 -9.98
N ALA A 236 29.81 14.01 -8.80
CA ALA A 236 29.83 14.89 -7.62
C ALA A 236 30.70 16.15 -7.86
N GLU A 237 31.83 16.02 -8.56
CA GLU A 237 32.66 17.14 -8.98
C GLU A 237 31.95 18.15 -9.88
N LYS A 238 30.89 17.72 -10.58
CA LYS A 238 30.06 18.55 -11.46
C LYS A 238 28.76 19.00 -10.81
N ASP A 239 28.57 18.72 -9.53
CA ASP A 239 27.32 18.94 -8.79
C ASP A 239 26.12 18.15 -9.38
N GLU A 240 26.39 16.99 -9.97
CA GLU A 240 25.39 16.07 -10.50
C GLU A 240 25.11 14.95 -9.47
N ARG A 241 23.97 14.28 -9.63
CA ARG A 241 23.48 13.25 -8.70
C ARG A 241 23.45 11.88 -9.36
N VAL A 242 23.54 10.83 -8.52
CA VAL A 242 23.55 9.43 -8.96
C VAL A 242 22.45 8.64 -8.26
N LEU A 243 21.62 7.91 -9.03
CA LEU A 243 20.72 6.89 -8.51
C LEU A 243 21.35 5.51 -8.65
N VAL A 244 21.31 4.72 -7.58
CA VAL A 244 21.83 3.35 -7.58
C VAL A 244 20.74 2.36 -7.21
N THR A 245 20.51 1.39 -8.08
CA THR A 245 19.54 0.32 -7.84
C THR A 245 20.24 -0.98 -7.48
N THR A 246 19.83 -1.57 -6.34
CA THR A 246 20.32 -2.86 -5.86
C THR A 246 19.23 -3.93 -5.88
N LEU A 247 19.60 -5.22 -5.75
CA LEU A 247 18.66 -6.34 -5.74
C LEU A 247 17.91 -6.51 -4.42
N THR A 248 18.56 -6.20 -3.31
CA THR A 248 18.04 -6.46 -1.97
C THR A 248 18.23 -5.28 -1.04
N LYS A 249 17.38 -5.18 0.00
CA LYS A 249 17.51 -4.19 1.07
C LYS A 249 18.89 -4.24 1.73
N ARG A 250 19.33 -5.45 2.09
CA ARG A 250 20.63 -5.66 2.71
C ARG A 250 21.79 -5.12 1.86
N MET A 251 21.73 -5.37 0.55
CA MET A 251 22.73 -4.84 -0.37
C MET A 251 22.70 -3.31 -0.45
N ALA A 252 21.50 -2.71 -0.39
CA ALA A 252 21.38 -1.25 -0.34
C ALA A 252 22.01 -0.67 0.93
N GLU A 253 21.74 -1.25 2.09
CA GLU A 253 22.30 -0.85 3.38
C GLU A 253 23.82 -1.01 3.41
N GLU A 254 24.34 -2.20 3.05
CA GLU A 254 25.78 -2.49 3.02
C GLU A 254 26.55 -1.57 2.05
N LEU A 255 25.95 -1.26 0.89
CA LEU A 255 26.54 -0.33 -0.07
C LEU A 255 26.55 1.10 0.46
N THR A 256 25.47 1.54 1.10
CA THR A 256 25.38 2.87 1.70
C THR A 256 26.43 3.02 2.80
N ASP A 257 26.55 2.05 3.71
CA ASP A 257 27.58 2.04 4.75
C ASP A 257 29.00 2.07 4.19
N TYR A 258 29.22 1.40 3.06
CA TYR A 258 30.52 1.41 2.40
C TYR A 258 30.84 2.77 1.78
N LEU A 259 29.89 3.37 1.06
CA LEU A 259 30.06 4.67 0.42
C LEU A 259 30.25 5.79 1.45
N ASP A 260 29.53 5.76 2.57
CA ASP A 260 29.70 6.71 3.68
C ASP A 260 31.10 6.64 4.29
N LYS A 261 31.63 5.42 4.49
CA LYS A 261 33.00 5.21 5.03
C LYS A 261 34.13 5.75 4.13
N ILE A 262 33.85 5.99 2.87
CA ILE A 262 34.80 6.58 1.91
C ILE A 262 34.47 8.03 1.57
N ASP A 263 33.73 8.71 2.46
CA ASP A 263 33.37 10.13 2.41
C ASP A 263 32.48 10.51 1.20
N ILE A 264 31.62 9.58 0.73
CA ILE A 264 30.58 9.89 -0.27
C ILE A 264 29.28 10.19 0.46
N ARG A 265 28.68 11.35 0.18
CA ARG A 265 27.38 11.75 0.73
C ARG A 265 26.29 10.89 0.12
N VAL A 266 25.74 9.96 0.88
CA VAL A 266 24.81 8.93 0.41
C VAL A 266 23.65 8.71 1.38
N ARG A 267 22.46 8.43 0.86
CA ARG A 267 21.34 7.89 1.62
C ARG A 267 20.73 6.70 0.88
N TYR A 268 19.96 5.88 1.60
CA TYR A 268 19.20 4.77 1.00
C TYR A 268 17.72 4.92 1.25
N ILE A 269 16.92 4.32 0.35
CA ILE A 269 15.47 4.17 0.50
C ILE A 269 15.08 2.71 0.29
N HIS A 270 14.23 2.19 1.18
CA HIS A 270 13.57 0.89 1.03
C HIS A 270 12.12 0.94 1.54
N SER A 271 11.40 -0.20 1.47
CA SER A 271 9.97 -0.29 1.80
C SER A 271 9.63 -0.01 3.27
N ASP A 272 10.61 -0.03 4.18
CA ASP A 272 10.39 0.14 5.61
C ASP A 272 10.56 1.61 6.06
N VAL A 273 11.01 2.48 5.15
CA VAL A 273 11.08 3.93 5.36
C VAL A 273 9.66 4.50 5.36
N ASP A 274 9.33 5.28 6.38
CA ASP A 274 8.03 5.95 6.49
C ASP A 274 7.78 6.89 5.30
N THR A 275 6.50 7.07 4.97
CA THR A 275 6.11 7.89 3.81
C THR A 275 6.58 9.34 3.95
N GLY A 276 6.51 9.92 5.15
CA GLY A 276 6.98 11.29 5.41
C GLY A 276 8.50 11.41 5.25
N GLU A 277 9.26 10.50 5.84
CA GLU A 277 10.71 10.42 5.71
C GLU A 277 11.15 10.20 4.25
N ARG A 278 10.40 9.40 3.49
CA ARG A 278 10.68 9.19 2.07
C ARG A 278 10.56 10.47 1.25
N VAL A 279 9.56 11.30 1.52
CA VAL A 279 9.41 12.60 0.85
C VAL A 279 10.59 13.51 1.19
N GLU A 280 10.97 13.59 2.47
CA GLU A 280 12.11 14.36 2.94
C GLU A 280 13.42 13.93 2.26
N ILE A 281 13.70 12.63 2.21
CA ILE A 281 14.91 12.11 1.54
C ILE A 281 14.94 12.51 0.05
N ILE A 282 13.81 12.44 -0.65
CA ILE A 282 13.73 12.82 -2.07
C ILE A 282 13.92 14.32 -2.25
N GLU A 283 13.37 15.15 -1.37
CA GLU A 283 13.56 16.59 -1.41
C GLU A 283 15.01 16.98 -1.10
N ASP A 284 15.60 16.38 -0.07
CA ASP A 284 17.01 16.57 0.28
C ASP A 284 17.93 16.20 -0.89
N PHE A 285 17.62 15.11 -1.59
CA PHE A 285 18.36 14.68 -2.77
C PHE A 285 18.24 15.69 -3.93
N LYS A 286 17.03 16.17 -4.21
CA LYS A 286 16.81 17.23 -5.20
C LYS A 286 17.56 18.51 -4.87
N ASN A 287 17.62 18.85 -3.59
CA ASN A 287 18.31 20.04 -3.08
C ASN A 287 19.83 19.87 -2.97
N GLY A 288 20.38 18.68 -3.23
CA GLY A 288 21.81 18.41 -3.25
C GLY A 288 22.48 18.25 -1.87
N LEU A 289 21.71 17.92 -0.84
CA LEU A 289 22.27 17.64 0.48
C LEU A 289 23.13 16.37 0.49
N PHE A 290 22.93 15.48 -0.46
CA PHE A 290 23.77 14.32 -0.72
C PHE A 290 23.80 13.99 -2.23
N ASP A 291 24.80 13.19 -2.65
CA ASP A 291 25.12 12.96 -4.05
C ASP A 291 24.55 11.66 -4.60
N VAL A 292 24.33 10.69 -3.73
CA VAL A 292 23.95 9.32 -4.12
C VAL A 292 22.69 8.87 -3.37
N LEU A 293 21.71 8.42 -4.10
CA LEU A 293 20.55 7.74 -3.54
C LEU A 293 20.57 6.26 -3.94
N VAL A 294 20.66 5.39 -2.93
CA VAL A 294 20.67 3.92 -3.11
C VAL A 294 19.31 3.35 -2.76
N GLY A 295 18.81 2.38 -3.53
CA GLY A 295 17.61 1.69 -3.13
C GLY A 295 17.29 0.45 -3.94
N VAL A 296 16.24 -0.23 -3.52
CA VAL A 296 15.70 -1.40 -4.19
C VAL A 296 14.55 -0.96 -5.08
N ASN A 297 14.69 -1.16 -6.38
CA ASN A 297 13.65 -0.78 -7.36
C ASN A 297 13.20 0.69 -7.27
N LEU A 298 14.16 1.60 -7.06
CA LEU A 298 13.91 3.04 -6.98
C LEU A 298 13.42 3.66 -8.29
N LEU A 299 13.77 3.03 -9.40
CA LEU A 299 13.53 3.54 -10.74
C LEU A 299 12.20 3.03 -11.29
N ARG A 300 11.14 3.47 -10.63
CA ARG A 300 9.81 3.35 -11.19
C ARG A 300 9.39 4.68 -11.79
N GLU A 301 8.41 4.61 -12.68
CA GLU A 301 7.75 5.77 -13.26
C GLU A 301 7.37 6.79 -12.19
N GLY A 302 7.39 8.07 -12.54
CA GLY A 302 6.97 9.16 -11.66
C GLY A 302 8.06 9.85 -10.84
N LEU A 303 9.34 9.50 -10.99
CA LEU A 303 10.45 10.26 -10.42
C LEU A 303 10.96 11.30 -11.42
N ASP A 304 10.77 12.58 -11.09
CA ASP A 304 11.35 13.71 -11.81
C ASP A 304 12.45 14.35 -10.97
N ILE A 305 13.69 14.05 -11.29
CA ILE A 305 14.90 14.55 -10.60
C ILE A 305 15.91 15.03 -11.64
N PRO A 306 15.78 16.27 -12.12
CA PRO A 306 16.61 16.80 -13.22
C PRO A 306 18.11 16.81 -12.95
N THR A 307 18.52 16.82 -11.69
CA THR A 307 19.94 16.83 -11.27
C THR A 307 20.61 15.45 -11.38
N VAL A 308 19.85 14.39 -11.59
CA VAL A 308 20.40 13.03 -11.76
C VAL A 308 20.91 12.87 -13.19
N SER A 309 22.21 12.60 -13.31
CA SER A 309 22.87 12.39 -14.61
C SER A 309 23.30 10.93 -14.82
N LEU A 310 23.25 10.10 -13.76
CA LEU A 310 23.56 8.67 -13.84
C LEU A 310 22.55 7.84 -13.06
N VAL A 311 22.11 6.78 -13.71
CA VAL A 311 21.41 5.67 -13.08
C VAL A 311 22.29 4.43 -13.18
N ALA A 312 22.70 3.87 -12.04
CA ALA A 312 23.51 2.66 -11.97
C ALA A 312 22.67 1.47 -11.47
N ILE A 313 22.62 0.42 -12.26
CA ILE A 313 21.93 -0.82 -11.92
C ILE A 313 22.96 -1.89 -11.62
N LEU A 314 23.12 -2.25 -10.35
CA LEU A 314 24.07 -3.28 -9.93
C LEU A 314 23.48 -4.67 -10.12
N ASP A 315 24.36 -5.65 -10.40
CA ASP A 315 23.96 -7.05 -10.66
C ASP A 315 22.84 -7.15 -11.73
N ALA A 316 22.96 -6.41 -12.83
CA ALA A 316 21.95 -6.33 -13.87
C ALA A 316 21.77 -7.66 -14.64
N ASP A 317 22.69 -8.60 -14.47
CA ASP A 317 22.66 -9.97 -14.98
C ASP A 317 21.74 -10.91 -14.19
N LYS A 318 21.30 -10.49 -13.01
CA LYS A 318 20.42 -11.28 -12.14
C LYS A 318 18.97 -10.86 -12.29
N GLU A 319 18.11 -11.83 -12.60
CA GLU A 319 16.68 -11.67 -12.55
C GLU A 319 16.19 -11.63 -11.09
N GLY A 320 15.17 -10.86 -10.83
CA GLY A 320 14.59 -10.71 -9.49
C GLY A 320 13.17 -10.18 -9.54
N PHE A 321 12.55 -10.06 -8.37
CA PHE A 321 11.23 -9.45 -8.25
C PHE A 321 11.28 -8.01 -8.81
N LEU A 322 10.46 -7.75 -9.83
CA LEU A 322 10.41 -6.49 -10.59
C LEU A 322 11.68 -6.18 -11.43
N ARG A 323 12.47 -7.19 -11.76
CA ARG A 323 13.56 -7.12 -12.75
C ARG A 323 13.30 -8.13 -13.83
N SER A 324 12.56 -7.76 -14.83
CA SER A 324 12.34 -8.52 -16.07
C SER A 324 12.41 -7.57 -17.25
N GLY A 325 12.42 -8.10 -18.45
CA GLY A 325 12.43 -7.28 -19.66
C GLY A 325 11.19 -6.41 -19.87
N ARG A 326 10.18 -6.54 -18.98
CA ARG A 326 8.93 -5.77 -18.97
C ARG A 326 8.68 -5.02 -17.65
N ALA A 327 9.60 -5.07 -16.68
CA ALA A 327 9.46 -4.42 -15.36
C ALA A 327 10.58 -3.40 -15.15
#